data_fd7d2a96606db7a58bf551de31f18835
#
_entry.id   fd7d2a96606db7a58bf551de31f18835
#
_cell.length_a   1.000
_cell.length_b   1.000
_cell.length_c   1.000
_cell.angle_alpha   90.00
_cell.angle_beta   90.00
_cell.angle_gamma   90.00
#
_symmetry.space_group_name_H-M   'P 1'
#
loop_
_entity.id
_entity.type
_entity.pdbx_description
1 polymer ?
#
loop_
_entity_poly.entity_id
_entity_poly.type
_entity_poly.pdbx_seq_one_letter_code
_entity_poly.pdbx_strand_id
1 'polypeptide(L)'
;MNDEEYLQFLHAHGMSDEQIEQFTTRDGFALSELVEAVKSVEKIRFTATAAADFGEDKTTFAWFPYIPIGDYTVLMADGGTGKTILCCGIAAAISNGERLPGDIFQNTTPSNVLIISAEDRGELLKKRLAASGADLQKVFILDCMASEGMDFTDGYSDFMDTIQRYAPRLVIIDPWHAFLGAGVDINRVNAVRPVFQRLANMAKVCNCGMVLVSHVNKRAQGENANNAATGSTDFINAARSAMRVIFSDQTNEESTRILVHTKSNYAQPGKSVKYNITADGGCEWAGFSDITRKTLEDAARWRKTPHEVISKQTQQEQTNYALIEAIKEHIVLGKVVNISYDQMREEHGNDIFGDMQPKRAIDSVAPSLSCYGIIIQTGKTVKYEGRTRNGFSIFKAEPIESVEEDLPV
;
A
#
# COMPACT_ATOMS: atom_id res chain seq x y z
N MET A 1 5.60 27.83 48.61
CA MET A 1 7.08 27.89 48.53
C MET A 1 7.51 29.21 49.15
N ASN A 2 8.61 29.18 49.91
CA ASN A 2 9.28 30.38 50.39
C ASN A 2 10.34 30.81 49.33
N ASP A 3 10.98 31.97 49.56
CA ASP A 3 11.94 32.54 48.59
C ASP A 3 13.13 31.60 48.34
N GLU A 4 13.57 30.85 49.35
CA GLU A 4 14.67 29.88 49.20
C GLU A 4 14.28 28.66 48.36
N GLU A 5 13.05 28.18 48.47
CA GLU A 5 12.48 27.12 47.64
C GLU A 5 12.26 27.58 46.17
N TYR A 6 11.90 28.85 45.98
CA TYR A 6 11.79 29.44 44.65
C TYR A 6 13.16 29.55 43.96
N LEU A 7 14.18 30.00 44.65
CA LEU A 7 15.56 30.07 44.15
C LEU A 7 16.12 28.69 43.81
N GLN A 8 15.95 27.71 44.70
CA GLN A 8 16.35 26.34 44.40
C GLN A 8 15.66 25.76 43.15
N PHE A 9 14.37 26.05 43.00
CA PHE A 9 13.63 25.60 41.81
C PHE A 9 14.18 26.25 40.54
N LEU A 10 14.43 27.56 40.52
CA LEU A 10 14.95 28.29 39.37
C LEU A 10 16.34 27.81 38.97
N HIS A 11 17.23 27.59 39.95
CA HIS A 11 18.57 27.02 39.72
C HIS A 11 18.51 25.60 39.15
N ALA A 12 17.64 24.76 39.69
CA ALA A 12 17.44 23.40 39.19
C ALA A 12 16.98 23.35 37.75
N HIS A 13 16.33 24.45 37.27
CA HIS A 13 15.86 24.60 35.89
C HIS A 13 16.78 25.46 35.02
N GLY A 14 18.04 25.65 35.45
CA GLY A 14 19.13 26.24 34.66
C GLY A 14 19.22 27.74 34.63
N MET A 15 18.49 28.47 35.51
CA MET A 15 18.67 29.92 35.65
C MET A 15 19.86 30.22 36.54
N SER A 16 20.75 31.11 36.12
CA SER A 16 21.88 31.60 36.92
C SER A 16 21.44 32.71 37.89
N ASP A 17 22.24 32.90 38.97
CA ASP A 17 22.02 34.01 39.89
C ASP A 17 21.93 35.38 39.20
N GLU A 18 22.77 35.61 38.19
CA GLU A 18 22.81 36.84 37.40
C GLU A 18 21.52 37.05 36.61
N GLN A 19 20.94 35.98 36.08
CA GLN A 19 19.65 36.05 35.39
C GLN A 19 18.50 36.32 36.34
N ILE A 20 18.49 35.66 37.50
CA ILE A 20 17.46 35.85 38.51
C ILE A 20 17.52 37.27 39.06
N GLU A 21 18.71 37.81 39.35
CA GLU A 21 18.92 39.17 39.80
C GLU A 21 18.49 40.18 38.72
N GLN A 22 18.78 39.95 37.48
CA GLN A 22 18.33 40.79 36.35
C GLN A 22 16.83 40.91 36.35
N PHE A 23 16.10 39.81 36.36
CA PHE A 23 14.64 39.79 36.27
C PHE A 23 13.98 40.38 37.52
N THR A 24 14.52 40.06 38.70
CA THR A 24 13.92 40.53 39.96
C THR A 24 14.23 42.01 40.27
N THR A 25 15.49 42.42 40.06
CA THR A 25 15.96 43.77 40.50
C THR A 25 15.79 44.80 39.40
N ARG A 26 16.05 44.46 38.13
CA ARG A 26 15.93 45.38 37.00
C ARG A 26 14.54 45.42 36.37
N ASP A 27 13.94 44.23 36.22
CA ASP A 27 12.68 44.08 35.49
C ASP A 27 11.46 44.02 36.44
N GLY A 28 11.68 43.91 37.77
CA GLY A 28 10.68 44.02 38.80
C GLY A 28 9.75 42.83 38.99
N PHE A 29 10.13 41.65 38.49
CA PHE A 29 9.35 40.41 38.66
C PHE A 29 9.52 39.81 40.03
N ALA A 30 8.45 39.27 40.62
CA ALA A 30 8.56 38.50 41.83
C ALA A 30 9.14 37.08 41.54
N LEU A 31 9.89 36.49 42.46
CA LEU A 31 10.41 35.10 42.33
C LEU A 31 9.32 34.08 42.03
N SER A 32 8.14 34.27 42.63
CA SER A 32 6.97 33.42 42.33
C SER A 32 6.48 33.52 40.87
N GLU A 33 6.59 34.70 40.26
CA GLU A 33 6.18 34.93 38.87
C GLU A 33 7.18 34.28 37.89
N LEU A 34 8.50 34.34 38.23
CA LEU A 34 9.53 33.63 37.46
C LEU A 34 9.35 32.08 37.55
N VAL A 35 9.04 31.56 38.71
CA VAL A 35 8.74 30.14 38.91
C VAL A 35 7.50 29.72 38.12
N GLU A 36 6.43 30.53 38.14
CA GLU A 36 5.24 30.25 37.32
C GLU A 36 5.53 30.33 35.81
N ALA A 37 6.36 31.27 35.39
CA ALA A 37 6.81 31.37 33.97
C ALA A 37 7.60 30.11 33.57
N VAL A 38 8.57 29.66 34.37
CA VAL A 38 9.34 28.42 34.13
C VAL A 38 8.41 27.22 34.09
N LYS A 39 7.51 27.05 35.06
CA LYS A 39 6.50 25.98 35.05
C LYS A 39 5.57 26.05 33.84
N SER A 40 5.27 27.24 33.33
CA SER A 40 4.45 27.39 32.10
C SER A 40 5.18 26.90 30.87
N VAL A 41 6.51 27.08 30.81
CA VAL A 41 7.36 26.52 29.73
C VAL A 41 7.43 24.99 29.83
N GLU A 42 7.54 24.44 31.05
CA GLU A 42 7.48 22.98 31.26
C GLU A 42 6.14 22.36 30.85
N LYS A 43 5.05 23.12 30.86
CA LYS A 43 3.74 22.67 30.38
C LYS A 43 3.66 22.59 28.85
N ILE A 44 4.65 23.08 28.11
CA ILE A 44 4.71 22.92 26.66
C ILE A 44 5.04 21.45 26.37
N ARG A 45 4.01 20.61 26.24
CA ARG A 45 4.11 19.20 25.90
C ARG A 45 4.42 18.94 24.43
N PHE A 46 4.37 19.97 23.60
CA PHE A 46 4.53 19.88 22.16
C PHE A 46 5.59 20.87 21.70
N THR A 47 6.62 20.36 21.03
CA THR A 47 7.63 21.18 20.37
C THR A 47 7.44 21.09 18.87
N ALA A 48 7.59 22.20 18.16
CA ALA A 48 7.63 22.23 16.70
C ALA A 48 9.08 22.41 16.24
N THR A 49 9.46 21.65 15.20
CA THR A 49 10.76 21.76 14.55
C THR A 49 10.54 22.36 13.17
N ALA A 50 11.39 23.28 12.75
CA ALA A 50 11.30 23.84 11.41
C ALA A 50 11.51 22.75 10.35
N ALA A 51 10.77 22.80 9.26
CA ALA A 51 10.89 21.78 8.21
C ALA A 51 12.30 21.68 7.62
N ALA A 52 13.07 22.77 7.59
CA ALA A 52 14.44 22.81 7.14
C ALA A 52 15.42 22.05 8.05
N ASP A 53 15.07 21.83 9.32
CA ASP A 53 15.90 21.13 10.30
C ASP A 53 15.69 19.62 10.29
N PHE A 54 14.68 19.13 9.55
CA PHE A 54 14.52 17.71 9.32
C PHE A 54 15.53 17.21 8.27
N GLY A 55 16.19 16.10 8.55
CA GLY A 55 17.05 15.41 7.60
C GLY A 55 16.26 14.80 6.42
N GLU A 56 16.98 14.31 5.42
CA GLU A 56 16.37 13.57 4.31
C GLU A 56 15.65 12.32 4.81
N ASP A 57 14.48 12.01 4.22
CA ASP A 57 13.79 10.75 4.45
C ASP A 57 14.60 9.59 3.82
N LYS A 58 15.13 8.72 4.67
CA LYS A 58 15.91 7.54 4.29
C LYS A 58 15.13 6.26 4.58
N THR A 59 13.84 6.24 4.21
CA THR A 59 13.02 5.04 4.39
C THR A 59 13.69 3.84 3.72
N THR A 60 14.02 2.84 4.54
CA THR A 60 14.57 1.55 4.09
C THR A 60 13.50 0.46 4.17
N PHE A 61 13.78 -0.69 3.56
CA PHE A 61 12.81 -1.77 3.47
C PHE A 61 13.45 -3.11 3.86
N ALA A 62 12.67 -3.96 4.50
CA ALA A 62 12.99 -5.38 4.63
C ALA A 62 12.68 -6.12 3.32
N TRP A 63 11.68 -5.66 2.58
CA TRP A 63 11.32 -6.06 1.22
C TRP A 63 10.74 -4.87 0.47
N PHE A 64 11.50 -4.29 -0.46
CA PHE A 64 11.03 -3.17 -1.26
C PHE A 64 10.03 -3.62 -2.34
N PRO A 65 8.91 -2.89 -2.55
CA PRO A 65 8.38 -1.79 -1.76
C PRO A 65 7.32 -2.23 -0.72
N TYR A 66 7.27 -3.51 -0.36
CA TYR A 66 6.19 -4.16 0.38
C TYR A 66 6.28 -3.99 1.90
N ILE A 67 7.49 -4.10 2.48
CA ILE A 67 7.71 -4.10 3.93
C ILE A 67 8.72 -3.02 4.30
N PRO A 68 8.26 -1.81 4.70
CA PRO A 68 9.15 -0.76 5.18
C PRO A 68 9.75 -1.13 6.54
N ILE A 69 10.98 -0.65 6.81
CA ILE A 69 11.61 -0.66 8.12
C ILE A 69 11.09 0.54 8.94
N GLY A 70 10.89 0.34 10.23
CA GLY A 70 10.41 1.37 11.14
C GLY A 70 8.90 1.58 11.12
N ASP A 71 8.15 0.66 10.50
CA ASP A 71 6.70 0.69 10.45
C ASP A 71 6.13 -0.72 10.30
N TYR A 72 4.79 -0.85 10.31
CA TYR A 72 4.14 -2.13 10.10
C TYR A 72 3.42 -2.21 8.76
N THR A 73 3.40 -3.43 8.23
CA THR A 73 2.65 -3.84 7.05
C THR A 73 1.54 -4.80 7.44
N VAL A 74 0.33 -4.60 6.94
CA VAL A 74 -0.79 -5.52 7.16
C VAL A 74 -0.85 -6.56 6.04
N LEU A 75 -0.84 -7.84 6.41
CA LEU A 75 -1.02 -8.96 5.50
C LEU A 75 -2.40 -9.59 5.71
N MET A 76 -3.27 -9.48 4.73
CA MET A 76 -4.65 -9.96 4.79
C MET A 76 -4.88 -11.15 3.87
N ALA A 77 -5.67 -12.11 4.30
CA ALA A 77 -6.24 -13.14 3.42
C ALA A 77 -7.36 -13.92 4.12
N ASP A 78 -8.12 -14.66 3.35
CA ASP A 78 -9.08 -15.65 3.87
C ASP A 78 -8.33 -16.78 4.61
N GLY A 79 -9.06 -17.51 5.48
CA GLY A 79 -8.52 -18.72 6.11
C GLY A 79 -8.07 -19.74 5.06
N GLY A 80 -6.99 -20.46 5.31
CA GLY A 80 -6.51 -21.51 4.41
C GLY A 80 -5.75 -21.02 3.14
N THR A 81 -5.66 -19.71 2.88
CA THR A 81 -4.96 -19.19 1.68
C THR A 81 -3.44 -19.32 1.71
N GLY A 82 -2.83 -19.77 2.80
CA GLY A 82 -1.39 -19.96 2.89
C GLY A 82 -0.60 -18.72 3.32
N LYS A 83 -1.20 -17.82 4.14
CA LYS A 83 -0.53 -16.64 4.71
C LYS A 83 0.76 -17.00 5.45
N THR A 84 0.69 -17.94 6.37
CA THR A 84 1.82 -18.39 7.18
C THR A 84 2.94 -18.97 6.32
N ILE A 85 2.58 -19.69 5.23
CA ILE A 85 3.58 -20.24 4.28
C ILE A 85 4.26 -19.10 3.51
N LEU A 86 3.53 -18.09 3.07
CA LEU A 86 4.10 -16.88 2.49
C LEU A 86 5.08 -16.21 3.48
N CYS A 87 4.68 -16.08 4.76
CA CYS A 87 5.54 -15.53 5.81
C CYS A 87 6.83 -16.37 5.97
N CYS A 88 6.74 -17.71 5.89
CA CYS A 88 7.91 -18.57 5.90
C CYS A 88 8.82 -18.35 4.68
N GLY A 89 8.27 -18.15 3.48
CA GLY A 89 9.03 -17.80 2.28
C GLY A 89 9.76 -16.45 2.38
N ILE A 90 9.10 -15.45 2.94
CA ILE A 90 9.72 -14.13 3.21
C ILE A 90 10.84 -14.29 4.26
N ALA A 91 10.58 -15.03 5.34
CA ALA A 91 11.56 -15.31 6.37
C ALA A 91 12.79 -16.08 5.83
N ALA A 92 12.56 -17.04 4.94
CA ALA A 92 13.63 -17.77 4.28
C ALA A 92 14.55 -16.86 3.48
N ALA A 93 13.99 -16.01 2.62
CA ALA A 93 14.78 -15.08 1.83
C ALA A 93 15.59 -14.10 2.71
N ILE A 94 14.98 -13.52 3.75
CA ILE A 94 15.67 -12.58 4.65
C ILE A 94 16.74 -13.26 5.50
N SER A 95 16.49 -14.49 6.00
CA SER A 95 17.46 -15.21 6.81
C SER A 95 18.70 -15.61 6.02
N ASN A 96 18.56 -15.91 4.75
CA ASN A 96 19.66 -16.23 3.83
C ASN A 96 20.31 -14.99 3.18
N GLY A 97 19.72 -13.81 3.28
CA GLY A 97 20.13 -12.64 2.51
C GLY A 97 19.82 -12.78 1.01
N GLU A 98 18.79 -13.49 0.67
CA GLU A 98 18.34 -13.68 -0.70
C GLU A 98 17.40 -12.56 -1.14
N ARG A 99 17.37 -12.31 -2.47
CA ARG A 99 16.52 -11.28 -3.05
C ARG A 99 15.07 -11.77 -3.13
N LEU A 100 14.18 -11.02 -2.53
CA LEU A 100 12.74 -11.23 -2.67
C LEU A 100 12.22 -10.74 -4.05
N PRO A 101 11.12 -11.30 -4.59
CA PRO A 101 10.59 -10.92 -5.89
C PRO A 101 10.28 -9.42 -5.99
N GLY A 102 10.76 -8.79 -7.07
CA GLY A 102 10.54 -7.36 -7.34
C GLY A 102 11.35 -6.39 -6.49
N ASP A 103 12.18 -6.87 -5.57
CA ASP A 103 13.08 -6.01 -4.79
C ASP A 103 14.19 -5.48 -5.68
N ILE A 104 14.26 -4.15 -5.84
CA ILE A 104 15.30 -3.47 -6.61
C ILE A 104 16.50 -3.06 -5.74
N PHE A 105 16.32 -2.97 -4.42
CA PHE A 105 17.39 -2.73 -3.48
C PHE A 105 17.99 -4.07 -3.06
N GLN A 106 19.25 -4.28 -3.37
CA GLN A 106 19.96 -5.51 -3.02
C GLN A 106 20.22 -5.55 -1.52
N ASN A 107 19.29 -6.11 -0.75
CA ASN A 107 19.57 -6.48 0.62
C ASN A 107 20.02 -7.94 0.64
N THR A 108 21.31 -8.15 0.51
CA THR A 108 21.94 -9.48 0.45
C THR A 108 22.61 -9.87 1.78
N THR A 109 22.32 -9.17 2.86
CA THR A 109 22.87 -9.48 4.18
C THR A 109 21.92 -10.43 4.92
N PRO A 110 22.34 -11.68 5.21
CA PRO A 110 21.57 -12.58 6.05
C PRO A 110 21.23 -11.94 7.39
N SER A 111 19.95 -11.89 7.72
CA SER A 111 19.44 -11.15 8.86
C SER A 111 18.49 -11.99 9.70
N ASN A 112 18.40 -11.67 11.00
CA ASN A 112 17.49 -12.36 11.89
C ASN A 112 16.03 -12.03 11.55
N VAL A 113 15.16 -13.02 11.74
CA VAL A 113 13.70 -12.90 11.66
C VAL A 113 13.09 -13.40 12.96
N LEU A 114 12.14 -12.68 13.50
CA LEU A 114 11.37 -13.09 14.67
C LEU A 114 9.92 -13.36 14.25
N ILE A 115 9.43 -14.57 14.52
CA ILE A 115 8.04 -14.96 14.29
C ILE A 115 7.36 -15.13 15.64
N ILE A 116 6.25 -14.41 15.83
CA ILE A 116 5.42 -14.48 17.02
C ILE A 116 4.09 -15.11 16.57
N SER A 117 3.84 -16.34 17.01
CA SER A 117 2.67 -17.11 16.56
C SER A 117 1.79 -17.53 17.73
N ALA A 118 0.47 -17.39 17.52
CA ALA A 118 -0.56 -17.90 18.41
C ALA A 118 -1.42 -19.01 17.76
N GLU A 119 -1.22 -19.29 16.47
CA GLU A 119 -1.99 -20.33 15.74
C GLU A 119 -1.17 -21.59 15.52
N ASP A 120 0.07 -21.45 15.05
CA ASP A 120 0.93 -22.59 14.69
C ASP A 120 1.93 -22.89 15.81
N ARG A 121 2.10 -24.18 16.13
CA ARG A 121 3.14 -24.64 17.06
C ARG A 121 4.53 -24.48 16.45
N GLY A 122 5.53 -24.29 17.28
CA GLY A 122 6.92 -24.10 16.87
C GLY A 122 7.47 -25.19 15.94
N GLU A 123 7.09 -26.47 16.18
CA GLU A 123 7.53 -27.60 15.35
C GLU A 123 6.95 -27.52 13.93
N LEU A 124 5.70 -27.09 13.78
CA LEU A 124 5.05 -26.94 12.48
C LEU A 124 5.67 -25.78 11.70
N LEU A 125 5.90 -24.65 12.38
CA LEU A 125 6.59 -23.50 11.79
C LEU A 125 8.01 -23.87 11.36
N LYS A 126 8.77 -24.58 12.21
CA LYS A 126 10.11 -25.09 11.84
C LYS A 126 10.08 -25.95 10.58
N LYS A 127 9.08 -26.85 10.46
CA LYS A 127 8.92 -27.69 9.26
C LYS A 127 8.67 -26.83 8.01
N ARG A 128 7.75 -25.86 8.07
CA ARG A 128 7.43 -24.97 6.95
C ARG A 128 8.58 -24.05 6.58
N LEU A 129 9.33 -23.56 7.56
CA LEU A 129 10.54 -22.75 7.36
C LEU A 129 11.63 -23.57 6.66
N ALA A 130 11.88 -24.79 7.12
CA ALA A 130 12.84 -25.70 6.47
C ALA A 130 12.43 -26.03 5.02
N ALA A 131 11.15 -26.32 4.79
CA ALA A 131 10.61 -26.56 3.45
C ALA A 131 10.68 -25.33 2.54
N SER A 132 10.66 -24.12 3.11
CA SER A 132 10.86 -22.85 2.39
C SER A 132 12.35 -22.49 2.21
N GLY A 133 13.29 -23.29 2.72
CA GLY A 133 14.73 -23.08 2.59
C GLY A 133 15.32 -22.05 3.58
N ALA A 134 14.67 -21.77 4.71
CA ALA A 134 15.15 -20.78 5.68
C ALA A 134 16.43 -21.22 6.40
N ASP A 135 17.33 -20.27 6.68
CA ASP A 135 18.40 -20.47 7.68
C ASP A 135 17.77 -20.47 9.08
N LEU A 136 17.57 -21.69 9.61
CA LEU A 136 16.93 -21.90 10.91
C LEU A 136 17.74 -21.34 12.10
N GLN A 137 19.02 -20.99 11.91
CA GLN A 137 19.83 -20.34 12.94
C GLN A 137 19.51 -18.83 13.09
N LYS A 138 18.87 -18.24 12.06
CA LYS A 138 18.51 -16.83 12.02
C LYS A 138 17.01 -16.58 12.15
N VAL A 139 16.18 -17.63 12.21
CA VAL A 139 14.74 -17.48 12.45
C VAL A 139 14.42 -17.92 13.88
N PHE A 140 13.95 -16.96 14.66
CA PHE A 140 13.54 -17.15 16.04
C PHE A 140 12.02 -17.23 16.11
N ILE A 141 11.49 -18.19 16.85
CA ILE A 141 10.05 -18.40 17.05
C ILE A 141 9.72 -18.10 18.50
N LEU A 142 8.83 -17.16 18.75
CA LEU A 142 8.20 -16.96 20.03
C LEU A 142 6.87 -17.70 20.01
N ASP A 143 6.87 -18.89 20.62
CA ASP A 143 5.69 -19.75 20.72
C ASP A 143 4.83 -19.29 21.89
N CYS A 144 3.76 -18.56 21.57
CA CYS A 144 2.90 -17.96 22.58
C CYS A 144 1.85 -18.93 23.13
N MET A 145 1.72 -20.11 22.55
CA MET A 145 0.89 -21.18 23.14
C MET A 145 1.50 -21.71 24.47
N ALA A 146 2.80 -21.49 24.64
CA ALA A 146 3.54 -21.83 25.87
C ALA A 146 3.64 -20.68 26.87
N SER A 147 3.18 -19.46 26.52
CA SER A 147 3.38 -18.24 27.33
C SER A 147 2.02 -17.63 27.70
N GLU A 148 1.60 -17.74 28.94
CA GLU A 148 0.39 -17.06 29.43
C GLU A 148 0.62 -15.55 29.53
N GLY A 149 -0.38 -14.76 29.07
CA GLY A 149 -0.47 -13.33 29.36
C GLY A 149 0.32 -12.38 28.48
N MET A 150 0.80 -12.80 27.29
CA MET A 150 1.45 -11.89 26.35
C MET A 150 0.42 -11.02 25.62
N ASP A 151 0.46 -9.71 25.83
CA ASP A 151 -0.33 -8.76 25.07
C ASP A 151 0.44 -7.46 24.78
N PHE A 152 -0.04 -6.70 23.77
CA PHE A 152 0.58 -5.43 23.36
C PHE A 152 0.24 -4.24 24.27
N THR A 153 -0.56 -4.44 25.30
CA THR A 153 -0.92 -3.40 26.27
C THR A 153 -0.03 -3.46 27.50
N ASP A 154 -0.13 -4.50 28.29
CA ASP A 154 0.61 -4.67 29.53
C ASP A 154 2.01 -5.29 29.29
N GLY A 155 2.13 -6.18 28.29
CA GLY A 155 3.39 -6.82 27.89
C GLY A 155 4.26 -6.01 26.90
N TYR A 156 3.96 -4.73 26.65
CA TYR A 156 4.67 -3.92 25.66
C TYR A 156 6.18 -3.84 25.87
N SER A 157 6.64 -3.67 27.12
CA SER A 157 8.08 -3.63 27.44
C SER A 157 8.78 -4.95 27.13
N ASP A 158 8.16 -6.07 27.48
CA ASP A 158 8.73 -7.40 27.26
C ASP A 158 8.86 -7.75 25.78
N PHE A 159 7.88 -7.32 24.96
CA PHE A 159 7.97 -7.40 23.50
C PHE A 159 9.12 -6.55 22.97
N MET A 160 9.25 -5.31 23.45
CA MET A 160 10.34 -4.41 23.06
C MET A 160 11.70 -5.03 23.37
N ASP A 161 11.89 -5.50 24.61
CA ASP A 161 13.13 -6.13 25.06
C ASP A 161 13.46 -7.40 24.26
N THR A 162 12.43 -8.20 23.94
CA THR A 162 12.57 -9.39 23.11
C THR A 162 13.04 -9.03 21.70
N ILE A 163 12.41 -8.03 21.04
CA ILE A 163 12.81 -7.60 19.72
C ILE A 163 14.22 -7.03 19.75
N GLN A 164 14.56 -6.20 20.72
CA GLN A 164 15.92 -5.65 20.86
C GLN A 164 16.97 -6.75 21.06
N ARG A 165 16.66 -7.77 21.85
CA ARG A 165 17.56 -8.90 22.13
C ARG A 165 17.94 -9.69 20.88
N TYR A 166 16.97 -9.97 20.02
CA TYR A 166 17.19 -10.74 18.78
C TYR A 166 17.58 -9.86 17.60
N ALA A 167 17.41 -8.54 17.70
CA ALA A 167 17.69 -7.55 16.66
C ALA A 167 17.26 -8.02 15.25
N PRO A 168 15.98 -8.42 15.06
CA PRO A 168 15.52 -8.93 13.79
C PRO A 168 15.36 -7.80 12.78
N ARG A 169 15.62 -8.09 11.51
CA ARG A 169 15.26 -7.20 10.41
C ARG A 169 13.77 -7.25 10.11
N LEU A 170 13.13 -8.38 10.39
CA LEU A 170 11.70 -8.60 10.20
C LEU A 170 11.09 -9.25 11.43
N VAL A 171 9.95 -8.71 11.88
CA VAL A 171 9.07 -9.32 12.88
C VAL A 171 7.77 -9.71 12.20
N ILE A 172 7.31 -10.93 12.36
CA ILE A 172 6.03 -11.44 11.85
C ILE A 172 5.14 -11.79 13.03
N ILE A 173 3.91 -11.28 13.06
CA ILE A 173 2.95 -11.52 14.14
C ILE A 173 1.71 -12.18 13.52
N ASP A 174 1.47 -13.46 13.85
CA ASP A 174 0.46 -14.30 13.20
C ASP A 174 -0.43 -15.04 14.23
N PRO A 175 -1.68 -14.64 14.38
CA PRO A 175 -2.29 -13.38 13.93
C PRO A 175 -2.15 -12.28 15.01
N TRP A 176 -2.05 -11.01 14.57
CA TRP A 176 -1.83 -9.88 15.49
C TRP A 176 -2.93 -9.71 16.56
N HIS A 177 -4.17 -10.03 16.23
CA HIS A 177 -5.31 -9.83 17.15
C HIS A 177 -5.32 -10.80 18.35
N ALA A 178 -4.58 -11.90 18.28
CA ALA A 178 -4.41 -12.82 19.41
C ALA A 178 -3.64 -12.18 20.57
N PHE A 179 -2.92 -11.08 20.31
CA PHE A 179 -2.08 -10.37 21.30
C PHE A 179 -2.71 -9.04 21.74
N LEU A 180 -4.01 -8.87 21.57
CA LEU A 180 -4.75 -7.76 22.15
C LEU A 180 -5.06 -8.08 23.62
N GLY A 181 -4.79 -7.12 24.53
CA GLY A 181 -5.12 -7.27 25.95
C GLY A 181 -6.60 -7.51 26.19
N ALA A 182 -6.90 -8.17 27.29
CA ALA A 182 -8.26 -8.45 27.72
C ALA A 182 -9.06 -7.14 27.84
N GLY A 183 -10.17 -7.03 27.10
CA GLY A 183 -11.05 -5.85 27.09
C GLY A 183 -10.81 -4.88 25.93
N VAL A 184 -9.83 -5.10 25.06
CA VAL A 184 -9.67 -4.32 23.82
C VAL A 184 -10.68 -4.82 22.76
N ASP A 185 -11.72 -4.03 22.49
CA ASP A 185 -12.70 -4.34 21.43
C ASP A 185 -12.08 -4.05 20.06
N ILE A 186 -11.80 -5.12 19.33
CA ILE A 186 -11.20 -5.07 17.97
C ILE A 186 -12.00 -4.22 16.95
N ASN A 187 -13.31 -4.05 17.19
CA ASN A 187 -14.18 -3.29 16.30
C ASN A 187 -14.22 -1.80 16.63
N ARG A 188 -13.65 -1.39 17.76
CA ARG A 188 -13.62 0.01 18.19
C ARG A 188 -12.30 0.66 17.82
N VAL A 189 -12.35 1.63 16.89
CA VAL A 189 -11.20 2.42 16.41
C VAL A 189 -10.38 2.99 17.56
N ASN A 190 -11.03 3.60 18.54
CA ASN A 190 -10.36 4.25 19.67
C ASN A 190 -9.65 3.26 20.62
N ALA A 191 -10.07 2.00 20.65
CA ALA A 191 -9.43 0.96 21.47
C ALA A 191 -8.20 0.37 20.75
N VAL A 192 -8.26 0.22 19.44
CA VAL A 192 -7.23 -0.46 18.65
C VAL A 192 -6.12 0.47 18.20
N ARG A 193 -6.43 1.74 17.90
CA ARG A 193 -5.46 2.72 17.41
C ARG A 193 -4.23 2.94 18.30
N PRO A 194 -4.34 3.03 19.64
CA PRO A 194 -3.16 3.12 20.51
C PRO A 194 -2.22 1.91 20.40
N VAL A 195 -2.77 0.70 20.22
CA VAL A 195 -1.97 -0.52 20.03
C VAL A 195 -1.12 -0.41 18.76
N PHE A 196 -1.70 0.02 17.64
CA PHE A 196 -0.94 0.19 16.40
C PHE A 196 0.10 1.29 16.46
N GLN A 197 -0.17 2.39 17.20
CA GLN A 197 0.84 3.41 17.44
C GLN A 197 2.04 2.86 18.23
N ARG A 198 1.79 1.99 19.22
CA ARG A 198 2.85 1.31 19.96
C ARG A 198 3.65 0.36 19.08
N LEU A 199 2.99 -0.45 18.22
CA LEU A 199 3.66 -1.34 17.28
C LEU A 199 4.51 -0.56 16.25
N ALA A 200 4.01 0.53 15.70
CA ALA A 200 4.79 1.40 14.81
C ALA A 200 6.00 2.01 15.53
N ASN A 201 5.82 2.49 16.77
CA ASN A 201 6.93 3.00 17.57
C ASN A 201 7.96 1.90 17.87
N MET A 202 7.52 0.69 18.18
CA MET A 202 8.39 -0.47 18.42
C MET A 202 9.20 -0.80 17.13
N ALA A 203 8.56 -0.86 15.97
CA ALA A 203 9.24 -1.07 14.69
C ALA A 203 10.31 0.00 14.43
N LYS A 204 9.99 1.26 14.74
CA LYS A 204 10.90 2.40 14.55
C LYS A 204 12.09 2.33 15.51
N VAL A 205 11.85 2.10 16.80
CA VAL A 205 12.92 2.05 17.84
C VAL A 205 13.83 0.86 17.61
N CYS A 206 13.27 -0.30 17.24
CA CYS A 206 14.04 -1.52 16.99
C CYS A 206 14.61 -1.59 15.57
N ASN A 207 14.34 -0.60 14.72
CA ASN A 207 14.81 -0.54 13.32
C ASN A 207 14.49 -1.81 12.53
N CYS A 208 13.25 -2.31 12.63
CA CYS A 208 12.78 -3.52 11.95
C CYS A 208 11.51 -3.25 11.14
N GLY A 209 11.23 -4.08 10.14
CA GLY A 209 9.91 -4.15 9.51
C GLY A 209 9.01 -5.07 10.31
N MET A 210 7.71 -4.76 10.39
CA MET A 210 6.73 -5.64 11.02
C MET A 210 5.68 -6.09 10.02
N VAL A 211 5.29 -7.36 10.03
CA VAL A 211 4.16 -7.91 9.29
C VAL A 211 3.10 -8.37 10.29
N LEU A 212 1.94 -7.72 10.24
CA LEU A 212 0.77 -8.05 11.04
C LEU A 212 -0.19 -8.89 10.20
N VAL A 213 -0.29 -10.17 10.50
CA VAL A 213 -1.16 -11.11 9.77
C VAL A 213 -2.59 -10.99 10.29
N SER A 214 -3.55 -10.86 9.37
CA SER A 214 -4.98 -10.70 9.67
C SER A 214 -5.84 -11.60 8.78
N HIS A 215 -6.98 -12.05 9.32
CA HIS A 215 -8.01 -12.70 8.54
C HIS A 215 -8.96 -11.69 7.88
N VAL A 216 -9.47 -12.04 6.71
CA VAL A 216 -10.51 -11.26 6.03
C VAL A 216 -11.87 -11.61 6.64
N ASN A 217 -12.69 -10.60 6.90
CA ASN A 217 -14.06 -10.82 7.37
C ASN A 217 -14.96 -11.23 6.17
N LYS A 218 -15.53 -12.43 6.21
CA LYS A 218 -16.43 -12.97 5.17
C LYS A 218 -17.66 -12.08 4.90
N ARG A 219 -18.10 -11.28 5.86
CA ARG A 219 -19.25 -10.35 5.71
C ARG A 219 -18.92 -9.11 4.87
N ALA A 220 -17.64 -8.77 4.72
CA ALA A 220 -17.18 -7.62 3.95
C ALA A 220 -16.79 -7.96 2.49
N GLN A 221 -17.14 -9.12 1.98
CA GLN A 221 -16.80 -9.59 0.61
C GLN A 221 -17.42 -8.77 -0.54
N GLY A 222 -18.21 -7.73 -0.27
CA GLY A 222 -18.80 -6.83 -1.28
C GLY A 222 -18.29 -5.39 -1.21
N GLU A 223 -17.36 -5.08 -0.30
CA GLU A 223 -16.84 -3.74 -0.08
C GLU A 223 -15.38 -3.60 -0.55
N ASN A 224 -14.85 -2.37 -0.54
CA ASN A 224 -13.49 -2.06 -0.99
C ASN A 224 -12.44 -3.07 -0.50
N ALA A 225 -11.47 -3.40 -1.35
CA ALA A 225 -10.43 -4.41 -1.08
C ALA A 225 -9.70 -4.24 0.27
N ASN A 226 -9.69 -3.03 0.81
CA ASN A 226 -9.10 -2.69 2.12
C ASN A 226 -10.09 -2.81 3.29
N ASN A 227 -11.42 -2.93 3.05
CA ASN A 227 -12.43 -2.99 4.12
C ASN A 227 -12.75 -4.43 4.56
N ALA A 228 -12.04 -5.41 4.00
CA ALA A 228 -12.34 -6.82 4.19
C ALA A 228 -11.72 -7.44 5.45
N ALA A 229 -10.90 -6.71 6.22
CA ALA A 229 -10.24 -7.29 7.38
C ALA A 229 -11.18 -7.47 8.59
N THR A 230 -10.89 -8.50 9.39
CA THR A 230 -11.58 -8.72 10.67
C THR A 230 -11.24 -7.61 11.64
N GLY A 231 -12.25 -6.90 12.15
CA GLY A 231 -12.08 -5.79 13.07
C GLY A 231 -12.23 -4.42 12.41
N SER A 232 -11.76 -3.38 13.08
CA SER A 232 -11.81 -2.00 12.58
C SER A 232 -10.97 -1.85 11.30
N THR A 233 -11.54 -1.29 10.23
CA THR A 233 -10.81 -0.95 9.00
C THR A 233 -9.73 0.12 9.23
N ASP A 234 -9.77 0.79 10.38
CA ASP A 234 -8.86 1.88 10.71
C ASP A 234 -7.40 1.39 10.82
N PHE A 235 -7.16 0.12 11.20
CA PHE A 235 -5.81 -0.40 11.28
C PHE A 235 -5.13 -0.53 9.91
N ILE A 236 -5.90 -0.87 8.86
CA ILE A 236 -5.39 -0.88 7.49
C ILE A 236 -5.17 0.56 7.00
N ASN A 237 -6.09 1.46 7.36
CA ASN A 237 -5.98 2.87 7.00
C ASN A 237 -4.78 3.54 7.66
N ALA A 238 -4.45 3.16 8.89
CA ALA A 238 -3.28 3.65 9.63
C ALA A 238 -1.96 3.02 9.14
N ALA A 239 -1.97 1.77 8.65
CA ALA A 239 -0.78 1.10 8.13
C ALA A 239 -0.15 1.88 6.95
N ARG A 240 1.17 1.85 6.86
CA ARG A 240 1.91 2.47 5.74
C ARG A 240 2.01 1.56 4.53
N SER A 241 1.87 0.26 4.71
CA SER A 241 1.81 -0.75 3.67
C SER A 241 0.71 -1.77 3.98
N ALA A 242 0.02 -2.28 2.95
CA ALA A 242 -0.93 -3.36 3.09
C ALA A 242 -0.87 -4.30 1.90
N MET A 243 -0.99 -5.58 2.17
CA MET A 243 -0.93 -6.66 1.20
C MET A 243 -2.15 -7.58 1.37
N ARG A 244 -2.63 -8.13 0.28
CA ARG A 244 -3.71 -9.12 0.29
C ARG A 244 -3.31 -10.36 -0.50
N VAL A 245 -3.51 -11.54 0.07
CA VAL A 245 -3.36 -12.82 -0.63
C VAL A 245 -4.71 -13.29 -1.13
N ILE A 246 -4.73 -13.75 -2.38
CA ILE A 246 -5.88 -14.37 -3.04
C ILE A 246 -5.43 -15.65 -3.74
N PHE A 247 -6.38 -16.52 -4.07
CA PHE A 247 -6.13 -17.60 -5.02
C PHE A 247 -6.13 -17.06 -6.46
N SER A 248 -5.30 -17.62 -7.33
CA SER A 248 -5.35 -17.32 -8.77
C SER A 248 -6.63 -17.83 -9.40
N ASP A 249 -7.11 -18.97 -8.95
CA ASP A 249 -8.43 -19.54 -9.26
C ASP A 249 -9.18 -19.80 -7.95
N GLN A 250 -10.26 -19.04 -7.72
CA GLN A 250 -11.06 -19.14 -6.50
C GLN A 250 -11.85 -20.47 -6.40
N THR A 251 -11.95 -21.23 -7.48
CA THR A 251 -12.62 -22.54 -7.53
C THR A 251 -11.67 -23.70 -7.21
N ASN A 252 -10.37 -23.44 -7.19
CA ASN A 252 -9.33 -24.43 -6.94
C ASN A 252 -8.36 -23.97 -5.84
N GLU A 253 -8.45 -24.57 -4.65
CA GLU A 253 -7.58 -24.27 -3.50
C GLU A 253 -6.13 -24.72 -3.70
N GLU A 254 -5.83 -25.59 -4.67
CA GLU A 254 -4.48 -25.97 -5.05
C GLU A 254 -3.85 -24.97 -6.03
N SER A 255 -4.63 -23.98 -6.50
CA SER A 255 -4.14 -22.98 -7.44
C SER A 255 -3.02 -22.12 -6.85
N THR A 256 -2.20 -21.55 -7.72
CA THR A 256 -1.20 -20.54 -7.39
C THR A 256 -1.84 -19.39 -6.58
N ARG A 257 -1.15 -18.92 -5.55
CA ARG A 257 -1.56 -17.77 -4.74
C ARG A 257 -0.95 -16.51 -5.30
N ILE A 258 -1.66 -15.39 -5.12
CA ILE A 258 -1.22 -14.08 -5.59
C ILE A 258 -1.22 -13.12 -4.41
N LEU A 259 -0.05 -12.57 -4.09
CA LEU A 259 0.11 -11.47 -3.15
C LEU A 259 -0.07 -10.16 -3.89
N VAL A 260 -1.10 -9.42 -3.57
CA VAL A 260 -1.41 -8.10 -4.15
C VAL A 260 -1.02 -7.00 -3.17
N HIS A 261 -0.18 -6.06 -3.60
CA HIS A 261 0.18 -4.89 -2.79
C HIS A 261 -0.93 -3.84 -2.91
N THR A 262 -1.79 -3.74 -1.89
CA THR A 262 -3.03 -2.93 -1.94
C THR A 262 -2.86 -1.51 -1.44
N LYS A 263 -1.81 -1.23 -0.67
CA LYS A 263 -1.49 0.10 -0.14
C LYS A 263 0.01 0.27 0.04
N SER A 264 0.54 1.44 -0.35
CA SER A 264 1.90 1.88 -0.06
C SER A 264 1.92 3.40 0.10
N ASN A 265 2.54 3.88 1.20
CA ASN A 265 2.69 5.30 1.49
C ASN A 265 4.11 5.80 1.21
N TYR A 266 5.10 4.91 1.11
CA TYR A 266 6.51 5.26 0.95
C TYR A 266 7.04 5.11 -0.48
N ALA A 267 6.34 4.32 -1.32
CA ALA A 267 6.72 4.06 -2.70
C ALA A 267 5.49 3.74 -3.54
N GLN A 268 5.66 3.63 -4.86
CA GLN A 268 4.62 3.04 -5.72
C GLN A 268 4.36 1.58 -5.27
N PRO A 269 3.10 1.13 -5.27
CA PRO A 269 2.80 -0.27 -4.97
C PRO A 269 3.58 -1.22 -5.87
N GLY A 270 4.13 -2.28 -5.27
CA GLY A 270 4.85 -3.31 -6.01
C GLY A 270 3.94 -4.14 -6.91
N LYS A 271 4.54 -4.81 -7.89
CA LYS A 271 3.82 -5.78 -8.75
C LYS A 271 3.27 -6.91 -7.90
N SER A 272 2.12 -7.46 -8.28
CA SER A 272 1.59 -8.63 -7.59
C SER A 272 2.49 -9.85 -7.81
N VAL A 273 2.80 -10.58 -6.74
CA VAL A 273 3.73 -11.70 -6.72
C VAL A 273 2.96 -13.01 -6.63
N LYS A 274 3.31 -13.98 -7.47
CA LYS A 274 2.76 -15.34 -7.43
C LYS A 274 3.65 -16.26 -6.59
N TYR A 275 3.02 -17.15 -5.83
CA TYR A 275 3.71 -18.23 -5.13
C TYR A 275 2.86 -19.48 -5.06
N ASN A 276 3.54 -20.64 -5.00
CA ASN A 276 2.94 -21.94 -4.80
C ASN A 276 3.26 -22.47 -3.41
N ILE A 277 2.46 -23.40 -2.94
CA ILE A 277 2.78 -24.22 -1.76
C ILE A 277 3.31 -25.55 -2.28
N THR A 278 4.55 -25.87 -1.89
CA THR A 278 5.19 -27.14 -2.27
C THR A 278 4.56 -28.33 -1.53
N ALA A 279 4.77 -29.54 -2.02
CA ALA A 279 4.19 -30.76 -1.43
C ALA A 279 4.62 -30.98 0.04
N ASP A 280 5.79 -30.51 0.43
CA ASP A 280 6.33 -30.56 1.81
C ASP A 280 5.90 -29.36 2.67
N GLY A 281 5.11 -28.41 2.11
CA GLY A 281 4.52 -27.28 2.80
C GLY A 281 5.38 -26.02 2.83
N GLY A 282 6.36 -25.89 1.93
CA GLY A 282 7.18 -24.71 1.72
C GLY A 282 6.55 -23.70 0.78
N CYS A 283 7.18 -22.53 0.66
CA CYS A 283 6.84 -21.46 -0.27
C CYS A 283 7.77 -21.47 -1.47
N GLU A 284 7.22 -21.48 -2.67
CA GLU A 284 7.96 -21.38 -3.93
C GLU A 284 7.47 -20.16 -4.72
N TRP A 285 8.37 -19.25 -5.08
CA TRP A 285 8.03 -18.07 -5.86
C TRP A 285 7.75 -18.43 -7.32
N ALA A 286 6.60 -17.98 -7.86
CA ALA A 286 6.09 -18.33 -9.19
C ALA A 286 6.00 -17.11 -10.15
N GLY A 287 6.78 -16.07 -9.90
CA GLY A 287 6.83 -14.87 -10.74
C GLY A 287 5.77 -13.83 -10.41
N PHE A 288 5.27 -13.10 -11.41
CA PHE A 288 4.39 -11.95 -11.22
C PHE A 288 3.01 -12.16 -11.84
N SER A 289 2.03 -11.36 -11.38
CA SER A 289 0.65 -11.32 -11.88
C SER A 289 0.27 -9.88 -12.24
N ASP A 290 -0.63 -9.73 -13.22
CA ASP A 290 -1.20 -8.44 -13.63
C ASP A 290 -2.40 -8.01 -12.76
N ILE A 291 -2.81 -8.84 -11.80
CA ILE A 291 -3.84 -8.49 -10.83
C ILE A 291 -3.34 -7.35 -9.96
N THR A 292 -4.09 -6.27 -9.91
CA THR A 292 -3.80 -5.07 -9.12
C THR A 292 -4.86 -4.85 -8.03
N ARG A 293 -4.62 -3.89 -7.13
CA ARG A 293 -5.65 -3.40 -6.21
C ARG A 293 -6.93 -3.01 -6.96
N LYS A 294 -6.80 -2.26 -8.06
CA LYS A 294 -7.94 -1.84 -8.88
C LYS A 294 -8.71 -3.05 -9.43
N THR A 295 -8.01 -4.08 -9.89
CA THR A 295 -8.61 -5.33 -10.35
C THR A 295 -9.46 -5.98 -9.26
N LEU A 296 -8.96 -6.00 -7.99
CA LEU A 296 -9.70 -6.55 -6.86
C LEU A 296 -10.95 -5.72 -6.53
N GLU A 297 -10.84 -4.40 -6.54
CA GLU A 297 -11.95 -3.47 -6.29
C GLU A 297 -13.03 -3.60 -7.37
N ASP A 298 -12.63 -3.67 -8.64
CA ASP A 298 -13.54 -3.86 -9.78
C ASP A 298 -14.20 -5.24 -9.75
N ALA A 299 -13.46 -6.29 -9.39
CA ALA A 299 -13.99 -7.64 -9.23
C ALA A 299 -15.09 -7.68 -8.15
N ALA A 300 -14.82 -7.09 -6.98
CA ALA A 300 -15.78 -6.98 -5.90
C ALA A 300 -17.01 -6.16 -6.30
N ARG A 301 -16.83 -5.00 -6.96
CA ARG A 301 -17.89 -4.10 -7.40
C ARG A 301 -18.83 -4.75 -8.42
N TRP A 302 -18.26 -5.53 -9.34
CA TRP A 302 -19.02 -6.15 -10.43
C TRP A 302 -19.41 -7.60 -10.13
N ARG A 303 -19.11 -8.13 -8.93
CA ARG A 303 -19.32 -9.52 -8.55
C ARG A 303 -18.71 -10.51 -9.55
N LYS A 304 -17.49 -10.23 -10.00
CA LYS A 304 -16.70 -11.02 -10.96
C LYS A 304 -15.43 -11.51 -10.33
N THR A 305 -14.80 -12.48 -10.98
CA THR A 305 -13.43 -12.88 -10.63
C THR A 305 -12.40 -11.85 -11.15
N PRO A 306 -11.23 -11.70 -10.51
CA PRO A 306 -10.16 -10.83 -11.02
C PRO A 306 -9.73 -11.15 -12.46
N HIS A 307 -9.73 -12.44 -12.84
CA HIS A 307 -9.40 -12.85 -14.21
C HIS A 307 -10.45 -12.42 -15.24
N GLU A 308 -11.73 -12.48 -14.89
CA GLU A 308 -12.80 -11.96 -15.78
C GLU A 308 -12.69 -10.44 -15.97
N VAL A 309 -12.25 -9.70 -14.95
CA VAL A 309 -11.99 -8.26 -15.05
C VAL A 309 -10.84 -8.00 -15.99
N ILE A 310 -9.71 -8.71 -15.86
CA ILE A 310 -8.54 -8.55 -16.74
C ILE A 310 -8.90 -8.93 -18.18
N SER A 311 -9.55 -10.08 -18.40
CA SER A 311 -9.96 -10.51 -19.72
C SER A 311 -10.83 -9.49 -20.43
N LYS A 312 -11.78 -8.87 -19.71
CA LYS A 312 -12.62 -7.79 -20.27
C LYS A 312 -11.84 -6.51 -20.54
N GLN A 313 -10.89 -6.14 -19.68
CA GLN A 313 -10.01 -4.98 -19.91
C GLN A 313 -9.17 -5.19 -21.17
N THR A 314 -8.53 -6.35 -21.31
CA THR A 314 -7.72 -6.69 -22.49
C THR A 314 -8.57 -6.70 -23.77
N GLN A 315 -9.77 -7.29 -23.72
CA GLN A 315 -10.71 -7.28 -24.85
C GLN A 315 -11.14 -5.85 -25.20
N GLN A 316 -11.44 -5.03 -24.19
CA GLN A 316 -11.81 -3.62 -24.42
C GLN A 316 -10.65 -2.81 -24.99
N GLU A 317 -9.41 -3.04 -24.56
CA GLU A 317 -8.21 -2.39 -25.09
C GLU A 317 -7.99 -2.78 -26.57
N GLN A 318 -8.16 -4.05 -26.93
CA GLN A 318 -8.08 -4.52 -28.31
C GLN A 318 -9.18 -3.88 -29.19
N THR A 319 -10.42 -3.83 -28.67
CA THR A 319 -11.53 -3.18 -29.36
C THR A 319 -11.27 -1.68 -29.55
N ASN A 320 -10.78 -0.99 -28.52
CA ASN A 320 -10.43 0.43 -28.60
C ASN A 320 -9.32 0.68 -29.63
N TYR A 321 -8.29 -0.18 -29.68
CA TYR A 321 -7.23 -0.07 -30.67
C TYR A 321 -7.77 -0.25 -32.09
N ALA A 322 -8.57 -1.28 -32.34
CA ALA A 322 -9.20 -1.52 -33.65
C ALA A 322 -10.08 -0.33 -34.08
N LEU A 323 -10.84 0.24 -33.11
CA LEU A 323 -11.69 1.40 -33.40
C LEU A 323 -10.85 2.66 -33.71
N ILE A 324 -9.72 2.88 -33.04
CA ILE A 324 -8.79 3.99 -33.33
C ILE A 324 -8.23 3.86 -34.74
N GLU A 325 -7.78 2.67 -35.13
CA GLU A 325 -7.25 2.44 -36.48
C GLU A 325 -8.35 2.63 -37.55
N ALA A 326 -9.54 2.07 -37.36
CA ALA A 326 -10.67 2.27 -38.22
C ALA A 326 -11.05 3.77 -38.42
N ILE A 327 -11.04 4.56 -37.33
CA ILE A 327 -11.27 6.00 -37.41
C ILE A 327 -10.17 6.72 -38.23
N LYS A 328 -8.90 6.31 -38.05
CA LYS A 328 -7.78 6.91 -38.79
C LYS A 328 -7.88 6.72 -40.29
N GLU A 329 -8.46 5.63 -40.76
CA GLU A 329 -8.66 5.37 -42.21
C GLU A 329 -9.58 6.39 -42.87
N HIS A 330 -10.48 7.02 -42.13
CA HIS A 330 -11.42 8.02 -42.62
C HIS A 330 -10.90 9.46 -42.59
N ILE A 331 -9.67 9.70 -42.14
CA ILE A 331 -9.13 11.05 -41.99
C ILE A 331 -8.73 11.60 -43.35
N VAL A 332 -9.29 12.77 -43.68
CA VAL A 332 -8.85 13.59 -44.80
C VAL A 332 -8.36 14.92 -44.24
N LEU A 333 -7.06 15.21 -44.44
CA LEU A 333 -6.42 16.41 -43.90
C LEU A 333 -7.14 17.69 -44.41
N GLY A 334 -7.34 18.64 -43.53
CA GLY A 334 -8.01 19.91 -43.82
C GLY A 334 -9.51 19.81 -44.03
N LYS A 335 -10.11 18.62 -43.98
CA LYS A 335 -11.55 18.43 -44.23
C LYS A 335 -12.26 17.80 -43.04
N VAL A 336 -13.53 18.19 -42.86
CA VAL A 336 -14.44 17.52 -41.93
C VAL A 336 -15.06 16.32 -42.68
N VAL A 337 -14.86 15.13 -42.12
CA VAL A 337 -15.47 13.89 -42.60
C VAL A 337 -16.59 13.49 -41.66
N ASN A 338 -17.76 13.21 -42.19
CA ASN A 338 -18.94 12.76 -41.42
C ASN A 338 -19.20 11.29 -41.71
N ILE A 339 -19.25 10.49 -40.62
CA ILE A 339 -19.35 9.02 -40.72
C ILE A 339 -20.53 8.56 -39.86
N SER A 340 -21.38 7.69 -40.46
CA SER A 340 -22.43 7.04 -39.68
C SER A 340 -21.91 5.83 -38.91
N TYR A 341 -22.57 5.49 -37.80
CA TYR A 341 -22.21 4.26 -37.05
C TYR A 341 -22.50 2.99 -37.87
N ASP A 342 -23.49 3.05 -38.79
CA ASP A 342 -23.81 1.94 -39.69
C ASP A 342 -22.70 1.74 -40.72
N GLN A 343 -22.15 2.83 -41.29
CA GLN A 343 -20.98 2.79 -42.16
C GLN A 343 -19.78 2.15 -41.49
N MET A 344 -19.45 2.54 -40.24
CA MET A 344 -18.35 1.94 -39.50
C MET A 344 -18.52 0.43 -39.33
N ARG A 345 -19.75 -0.05 -39.07
CA ARG A 345 -20.01 -1.48 -38.96
C ARG A 345 -19.88 -2.24 -40.26
N GLU A 346 -20.32 -1.62 -41.35
CA GLU A 346 -20.26 -2.23 -42.67
C GLU A 346 -18.83 -2.36 -43.19
N GLU A 347 -17.99 -1.35 -42.93
CA GLU A 347 -16.62 -1.31 -43.40
C GLU A 347 -15.65 -2.07 -42.50
N HIS A 348 -15.89 -2.10 -41.17
CA HIS A 348 -14.95 -2.63 -40.17
C HIS A 348 -15.52 -3.78 -39.30
N GLY A 349 -16.75 -4.22 -39.58
CA GLY A 349 -17.40 -5.33 -38.84
C GLY A 349 -18.34 -4.88 -37.71
N ASN A 350 -19.29 -5.75 -37.38
CA ASN A 350 -20.36 -5.45 -36.42
C ASN A 350 -19.84 -5.21 -35.01
N ASP A 351 -18.69 -5.78 -34.65
CA ASP A 351 -18.10 -5.76 -33.32
C ASP A 351 -17.15 -4.59 -33.08
N ILE A 352 -16.99 -3.69 -34.14
CA ILE A 352 -16.06 -2.55 -34.07
C ILE A 352 -16.27 -1.65 -32.82
N PHE A 353 -17.46 -1.63 -32.25
CA PHE A 353 -17.78 -0.90 -31.02
C PHE A 353 -17.76 -1.77 -29.76
N GLY A 354 -17.46 -3.07 -29.89
CA GLY A 354 -17.52 -4.05 -28.79
C GLY A 354 -18.90 -4.08 -28.12
N ASP A 355 -18.92 -4.28 -26.82
CA ASP A 355 -20.14 -4.31 -25.99
C ASP A 355 -20.74 -2.92 -25.74
N MET A 356 -20.12 -1.84 -26.21
CA MET A 356 -20.56 -0.47 -25.96
C MET A 356 -21.53 0.05 -27.00
N GLN A 357 -22.39 0.98 -26.58
CA GLN A 357 -23.15 1.79 -27.53
C GLN A 357 -22.18 2.60 -28.41
N PRO A 358 -22.41 2.71 -29.75
CA PRO A 358 -21.46 3.31 -30.68
C PRO A 358 -20.97 4.71 -30.29
N LYS A 359 -21.87 5.58 -29.81
CA LYS A 359 -21.49 6.90 -29.32
C LYS A 359 -20.49 6.82 -28.14
N ARG A 360 -20.76 5.95 -27.16
CA ARG A 360 -19.87 5.79 -25.98
C ARG A 360 -18.53 5.19 -26.37
N ALA A 361 -18.50 4.28 -27.33
CA ALA A 361 -17.26 3.71 -27.84
C ALA A 361 -16.38 4.80 -28.49
N ILE A 362 -16.95 5.64 -29.36
CA ILE A 362 -16.25 6.77 -29.97
C ILE A 362 -15.78 7.77 -28.89
N ASP A 363 -16.66 8.14 -27.94
CA ASP A 363 -16.31 9.06 -26.85
C ASP A 363 -15.16 8.52 -25.98
N SER A 364 -15.03 7.20 -25.83
CA SER A 364 -13.95 6.56 -25.03
C SER A 364 -12.58 6.63 -25.70
N VAL A 365 -12.51 6.65 -27.03
CA VAL A 365 -11.24 6.71 -27.80
C VAL A 365 -10.87 8.13 -28.25
N ALA A 366 -11.80 9.06 -28.22
CA ALA A 366 -11.59 10.45 -28.64
C ALA A 366 -10.40 11.15 -27.93
N PRO A 367 -10.17 10.98 -26.60
CA PRO A 367 -9.01 11.55 -25.94
C PRO A 367 -7.67 11.05 -26.49
N SER A 368 -7.57 9.77 -26.85
CA SER A 368 -6.37 9.19 -27.47
C SER A 368 -6.11 9.76 -28.85
N LEU A 369 -7.16 10.00 -29.63
CA LEU A 369 -7.07 10.59 -30.97
C LEU A 369 -6.73 12.08 -30.92
N SER A 370 -7.19 12.81 -29.90
CA SER A 370 -6.88 14.23 -29.73
C SER A 370 -5.38 14.49 -29.54
N CYS A 371 -4.64 13.55 -28.94
CA CYS A 371 -3.17 13.62 -28.83
C CYS A 371 -2.46 13.64 -30.18
N TYR A 372 -3.12 13.18 -31.24
CA TYR A 372 -2.62 13.23 -32.63
C TYR A 372 -3.23 14.39 -33.46
N GLY A 373 -3.85 15.37 -32.80
CA GLY A 373 -4.48 16.51 -33.45
C GLY A 373 -5.78 16.16 -34.18
N ILE A 374 -6.42 15.04 -33.84
CA ILE A 374 -7.68 14.58 -34.44
C ILE A 374 -8.82 15.00 -33.50
N ILE A 375 -9.76 15.77 -34.01
CA ILE A 375 -10.95 16.22 -33.26
C ILE A 375 -12.14 15.39 -33.71
N ILE A 376 -12.91 14.87 -32.76
CA ILE A 376 -14.13 14.10 -32.99
C ILE A 376 -15.31 14.79 -32.31
N GLN A 377 -16.43 14.84 -33.03
CA GLN A 377 -17.73 15.30 -32.51
C GLN A 377 -18.76 14.20 -32.68
N THR A 378 -19.25 13.62 -31.62
CA THR A 378 -20.32 12.61 -31.60
C THR A 378 -21.72 13.22 -31.55
N GLY A 379 -22.75 12.40 -31.75
CA GLY A 379 -24.16 12.84 -31.72
C GLY A 379 -24.58 13.61 -32.97
N LYS A 380 -23.89 13.43 -34.06
CA LYS A 380 -24.26 14.01 -35.37
C LYS A 380 -25.25 13.11 -36.09
N THR A 381 -26.04 13.74 -37.00
CA THR A 381 -26.82 13.04 -38.00
C THR A 381 -26.14 13.15 -39.37
N VAL A 382 -25.91 12.03 -39.97
CA VAL A 382 -25.14 11.89 -41.22
C VAL A 382 -26.02 11.25 -42.32
N LYS A 383 -25.92 11.69 -43.56
CA LYS A 383 -26.53 10.99 -44.68
C LYS A 383 -25.66 9.82 -45.14
N TYR A 384 -26.20 8.62 -45.05
CA TYR A 384 -25.56 7.40 -45.50
C TYR A 384 -26.58 6.57 -46.30
N GLU A 385 -26.22 6.10 -47.48
CA GLU A 385 -27.11 5.39 -48.41
C GLU A 385 -28.49 6.06 -48.66
N GLY A 386 -28.51 7.38 -48.77
CA GLY A 386 -29.74 8.14 -48.99
C GLY A 386 -30.64 8.32 -47.76
N ARG A 387 -30.25 7.80 -46.58
CA ARG A 387 -31.00 7.89 -45.31
C ARG A 387 -30.23 8.70 -44.27
N THR A 388 -30.97 9.33 -43.37
CA THR A 388 -30.37 10.01 -42.21
C THR A 388 -30.06 8.98 -41.13
N ARG A 389 -28.81 8.93 -40.67
CA ARG A 389 -28.27 8.00 -39.65
C ARG A 389 -27.58 8.74 -38.56
N ASN A 390 -27.46 8.12 -37.37
CA ASN A 390 -26.63 8.64 -36.30
C ASN A 390 -25.15 8.37 -36.60
N GLY A 391 -24.28 9.31 -36.23
CA GLY A 391 -22.86 9.22 -36.53
C GLY A 391 -22.03 10.25 -35.75
N PHE A 392 -20.86 10.54 -36.29
CA PHE A 392 -19.90 11.47 -35.77
C PHE A 392 -19.12 12.17 -36.87
N SER A 393 -18.44 13.26 -36.52
CA SER A 393 -17.58 14.00 -37.46
C SER A 393 -16.13 13.90 -36.98
N ILE A 394 -15.21 13.80 -37.95
CA ILE A 394 -13.77 13.79 -37.72
C ILE A 394 -13.15 14.98 -38.41
N PHE A 395 -12.21 15.65 -37.78
CA PHE A 395 -11.39 16.69 -38.38
C PHE A 395 -9.94 16.57 -37.94
N LYS A 396 -9.01 16.71 -38.89
CA LYS A 396 -7.59 16.86 -38.63
C LYS A 396 -7.06 17.99 -39.49
N ALA A 397 -6.38 18.99 -38.87
CA ALA A 397 -5.78 20.11 -39.61
C ALA A 397 -4.65 19.62 -40.52
N GLU A 398 -4.42 20.31 -41.61
CA GLU A 398 -3.19 20.16 -42.38
C GLU A 398 -2.00 20.65 -41.57
N PRO A 399 -0.83 20.02 -41.71
CA PRO A 399 0.40 20.58 -41.12
C PRO A 399 0.62 21.99 -41.70
N ILE A 400 0.88 22.95 -40.79
CA ILE A 400 1.35 24.28 -41.25
C ILE A 400 2.75 24.02 -41.82
N GLU A 401 2.94 24.21 -43.12
CA GLU A 401 4.27 24.25 -43.72
C GLU A 401 5.05 25.31 -42.94
N SER A 402 6.16 24.91 -42.31
CA SER A 402 7.08 25.85 -41.70
C SER A 402 7.55 26.80 -42.79
N VAL A 403 7.12 28.04 -42.73
CA VAL A 403 7.76 29.13 -43.49
C VAL A 403 9.18 29.15 -42.96
N GLU A 404 10.14 28.67 -43.74
CA GLU A 404 11.56 28.97 -43.52
C GLU A 404 11.68 30.51 -43.57
N GLU A 405 11.77 31.13 -42.42
CA GLU A 405 12.24 32.50 -42.32
C GLU A 405 13.68 32.49 -42.82
N ASP A 406 13.88 32.91 -44.05
CA ASP A 406 15.17 33.36 -44.57
C ASP A 406 15.67 34.50 -43.63
N LEU A 407 16.50 34.18 -42.67
CA LEU A 407 17.25 35.14 -41.93
C LEU A 407 18.25 35.75 -42.93
N PRO A 408 18.21 37.08 -43.18
CA PRO A 408 19.24 37.75 -43.98
C PRO A 408 20.57 37.66 -43.27
N VAL A 409 21.62 37.30 -44.00
CA VAL A 409 23.03 37.20 -43.64
C VAL A 409 23.58 38.53 -43.10
#